data_46f48ca10c6059bc9e0eeb69f4346f2a
#
_entry.id   46f48ca10c6059bc9e0eeb69f4346f2a
#
_cell.length_a   1.000
_cell.length_b   1.000
_cell.length_c   1.000
_cell.angle_alpha   90.00
_cell.angle_beta   90.00
_cell.angle_gamma   90.00
#
_symmetry.space_group_name_H-M   'P 1'
#
loop_
_entity.id
_entity.type
_entity.pdbx_description
1 polymer ?
#
loop_
_entity_poly.entity_id
_entity_poly.type
_entity_poly.pdbx_seq_one_letter_code
_entity_poly.pdbx_strand_id
1 'polypeptide(L)'
;MEVGRISGTSQRTIDGDGLAIAPGFIDFHTHLDAQLLWDPIATSSCWHGITTVIPGNCGLTLAPCRPQDRDGILGSFVRVEAMPLQVLKSAVNWEWETFPEYLNRLDGRLGVNVAALVGHCALRQYVMGEAACERAATQDEIERMKKILRESVLAGGMGFSTNRNPVHMLTDGRPIASRLAADEELLELAGVLGELNRGSIQISIGTLGIAVPEKQGVDLFNRLAAAGRPVIWQSIAHRWDQPDLWRELLDMAQESLAAGFPSYPLCNARLFNNRFNLKNAQVFDDLPTWKQILFTPIEQRMEIFRVPEVRQKLRSEAVENHFRSRFSRRWDLVYMIKASTPKNKPLEKKSVAEIAKMQEKDVLDAFLDLSLEEGLETLFQTSSNNGDENAVAEILKSPYTLVGQSDAGAHLIYDAGYGYATRFLGYWVRDRKVMSLEEGVRKLTFMVASIFGLHDRGLIRPGMAADLVLFDPQTVSDCEPEMVNDLPGGEKRLVQKAVGVKMTIVNGEILTEEGQHSGALPGRVLGRAEHVIT
;
A
#
# COMPACT_ATOMS: atom_id res chain seq x y z
N MET A 1 30.00 -5.42 -2.73
CA MET A 1 30.09 -4.76 -4.05
C MET A 1 31.38 -3.96 -4.17
N GLU A 2 32.05 -3.99 -5.31
CA GLU A 2 33.16 -3.12 -5.68
C GLU A 2 32.68 -2.13 -6.75
N VAL A 3 33.27 -0.92 -6.79
CA VAL A 3 32.88 0.14 -7.73
C VAL A 3 34.14 0.84 -8.26
N GLY A 4 34.25 1.02 -9.58
CA GLY A 4 35.37 1.69 -10.23
C GLY A 4 35.98 0.84 -11.35
N ARG A 5 37.24 1.10 -11.70
CA ARG A 5 37.98 0.26 -12.66
C ARG A 5 38.45 -1.01 -11.94
N ILE A 6 37.76 -2.11 -12.19
CA ILE A 6 38.04 -3.39 -11.57
C ILE A 6 38.89 -4.21 -12.54
N SER A 7 40.05 -4.69 -12.07
CA SER A 7 40.91 -5.61 -12.81
C SER A 7 40.59 -7.04 -12.39
N GLY A 8 40.23 -7.90 -13.31
CA GLY A 8 39.92 -9.31 -13.03
C GLY A 8 39.03 -9.94 -14.10
N THR A 9 38.72 -11.20 -13.91
CA THR A 9 37.75 -11.93 -14.75
C THR A 9 36.38 -11.92 -14.07
N SER A 10 35.32 -11.73 -14.82
CA SER A 10 33.94 -11.87 -14.37
C SER A 10 33.30 -13.13 -14.92
N GLN A 11 32.35 -13.73 -14.20
CA GLN A 11 31.53 -14.81 -14.74
C GLN A 11 30.60 -14.30 -15.84
N ARG A 12 30.13 -13.05 -15.70
CA ARG A 12 29.28 -12.36 -16.67
C ARG A 12 29.60 -10.87 -16.69
N THR A 13 29.70 -10.32 -17.88
CA THR A 13 29.75 -8.87 -18.12
C THR A 13 28.43 -8.42 -18.75
N ILE A 14 27.85 -7.36 -18.24
CA ILE A 14 26.62 -6.76 -18.74
C ILE A 14 27.00 -5.42 -19.37
N ASP A 15 26.69 -5.26 -20.65
CA ASP A 15 26.84 -3.98 -21.33
C ASP A 15 25.72 -3.03 -20.88
N GLY A 16 26.10 -1.93 -20.27
CA GLY A 16 25.21 -0.89 -19.77
C GLY A 16 25.17 0.36 -20.63
N ASP A 17 25.66 0.33 -21.87
CA ASP A 17 25.66 1.51 -22.73
C ASP A 17 24.22 2.01 -22.98
N GLY A 18 24.01 3.32 -22.75
CA GLY A 18 22.69 3.94 -22.82
C GLY A 18 21.74 3.65 -21.64
N LEU A 19 22.14 2.83 -20.69
CA LEU A 19 21.34 2.48 -19.50
C LEU A 19 21.78 3.27 -18.26
N ALA A 20 20.85 3.48 -17.36
CA ALA A 20 21.14 3.90 -15.99
C ALA A 20 21.26 2.66 -15.08
N ILE A 21 22.29 2.66 -14.23
CA ILE A 21 22.38 1.72 -13.11
C ILE A 21 22.11 2.49 -11.82
N ALA A 22 21.14 2.02 -11.05
CA ALA A 22 20.76 2.62 -9.77
C ALA A 22 20.79 1.57 -8.65
N PRO A 23 20.84 1.98 -7.37
CA PRO A 23 20.52 1.06 -6.28
C PRO A 23 19.13 0.50 -6.49
N GLY A 24 18.90 -0.73 -6.08
CA GLY A 24 17.58 -1.36 -6.13
C GLY A 24 16.54 -0.54 -5.36
N PHE A 25 15.35 -0.40 -5.92
CA PHE A 25 14.29 0.39 -5.29
C PHE A 25 13.72 -0.33 -4.07
N ILE A 26 13.25 0.44 -3.10
CA ILE A 26 12.70 -0.06 -1.85
C ILE A 26 11.22 0.31 -1.78
N ASP A 27 10.36 -0.70 -1.76
CA ASP A 27 8.92 -0.54 -1.59
C ASP A 27 8.54 -0.70 -0.12
N PHE A 28 8.26 0.41 0.53
CA PHE A 28 8.11 0.46 1.98
C PHE A 28 6.65 0.47 2.47
N HIS A 29 5.68 0.36 1.56
CA HIS A 29 4.28 0.21 1.94
C HIS A 29 3.61 -0.87 1.11
N THR A 30 3.66 -2.11 1.62
CA THR A 30 3.14 -3.31 0.96
C THR A 30 2.34 -4.19 1.92
N HIS A 31 1.50 -5.06 1.36
CA HIS A 31 0.72 -6.09 2.05
C HIS A 31 1.08 -7.49 1.51
N LEU A 32 2.37 -7.68 1.24
CA LEU A 32 2.91 -8.91 0.66
C LEU A 32 3.05 -10.05 1.66
N ASP A 33 2.65 -9.88 2.92
CA ASP A 33 2.81 -10.83 4.01
C ASP A 33 2.40 -12.26 3.64
N ALA A 34 1.22 -12.40 3.02
CA ALA A 34 0.74 -13.70 2.56
C ALA A 34 1.34 -14.08 1.21
N GLN A 35 1.46 -13.12 0.27
CA GLN A 35 1.93 -13.39 -1.09
C GLN A 35 3.34 -13.98 -1.11
N LEU A 36 4.25 -13.53 -0.26
CA LEU A 36 5.63 -14.04 -0.18
C LEU A 36 5.71 -15.55 0.14
N LEU A 37 4.65 -16.17 0.63
CA LEU A 37 4.59 -17.60 0.90
C LEU A 37 4.41 -18.45 -0.38
N TRP A 38 3.83 -17.90 -1.45
CA TRP A 38 3.61 -18.58 -2.73
C TRP A 38 4.27 -17.89 -3.93
N ASP A 39 4.57 -16.60 -3.81
CA ASP A 39 5.23 -15.80 -4.83
C ASP A 39 6.43 -15.07 -4.21
N PRO A 40 7.54 -15.80 -3.98
CA PRO A 40 8.69 -15.29 -3.23
C PRO A 40 9.46 -14.18 -3.96
N ILE A 41 9.21 -13.97 -5.25
CA ILE A 41 9.82 -12.88 -6.04
C ILE A 41 9.01 -11.58 -5.98
N ALA A 42 7.88 -11.58 -5.26
CA ALA A 42 6.99 -10.43 -5.11
C ALA A 42 6.54 -9.84 -6.47
N THR A 43 5.98 -10.70 -7.34
CA THR A 43 5.43 -10.27 -8.62
C THR A 43 4.19 -9.38 -8.40
N SER A 44 4.08 -8.19 -8.95
CA SER A 44 4.85 -7.54 -10.04
C SER A 44 5.98 -6.61 -9.57
N SER A 45 6.17 -6.38 -8.25
CA SER A 45 7.13 -5.40 -7.73
C SER A 45 8.54 -5.61 -8.28
N CYS A 46 9.01 -6.86 -8.38
CA CYS A 46 10.35 -7.17 -8.91
C CYS A 46 10.56 -6.74 -10.37
N TRP A 47 9.50 -6.65 -11.18
CA TRP A 47 9.58 -6.18 -12.57
C TRP A 47 9.80 -4.67 -12.68
N HIS A 48 9.52 -3.92 -11.61
CA HIS A 48 9.69 -2.48 -11.52
C HIS A 48 11.00 -2.06 -10.84
N GLY A 49 11.95 -2.99 -10.68
CA GLY A 49 13.25 -2.72 -10.06
C GLY A 49 13.24 -2.73 -8.53
N ILE A 50 12.16 -3.22 -7.91
CA ILE A 50 12.09 -3.38 -6.46
C ILE A 50 12.94 -4.56 -6.04
N THR A 51 13.91 -4.31 -5.16
CA THR A 51 14.82 -5.32 -4.59
C THR A 51 14.54 -5.59 -3.11
N THR A 52 13.83 -4.66 -2.46
CA THR A 52 13.48 -4.77 -1.04
C THR A 52 12.02 -4.34 -0.85
N VAL A 53 11.27 -5.16 -0.11
CA VAL A 53 9.87 -4.86 0.27
C VAL A 53 9.73 -4.80 1.78
N ILE A 54 8.85 -3.90 2.25
CA ILE A 54 8.53 -3.76 3.68
C ILE A 54 7.06 -4.11 3.89
N PRO A 55 6.73 -5.39 4.15
CA PRO A 55 5.38 -5.83 4.48
C PRO A 55 5.02 -5.56 5.95
N GLY A 56 3.76 -5.81 6.28
CA GLY A 56 3.23 -5.61 7.63
C GLY A 56 2.67 -4.21 7.85
N ASN A 57 2.25 -3.52 6.80
CA ASN A 57 1.68 -2.19 6.89
C ASN A 57 0.23 -2.20 7.43
N CYS A 58 -0.30 -1.02 7.74
CA CYS A 58 -1.67 -0.80 8.23
C CYS A 58 -2.03 -1.61 9.50
N GLY A 59 -1.03 -2.08 10.24
CA GLY A 59 -1.23 -2.92 11.42
C GLY A 59 -1.58 -4.38 11.10
N LEU A 60 -1.52 -4.79 9.83
CA LEU A 60 -1.92 -6.11 9.37
C LEU A 60 -0.69 -6.97 9.09
N THR A 61 -0.55 -8.08 9.82
CA THR A 61 0.48 -9.10 9.58
C THR A 61 -0.07 -10.49 9.89
N LEU A 62 0.61 -11.53 9.41
CA LEU A 62 0.27 -12.91 9.72
C LEU A 62 0.87 -13.42 11.04
N ALA A 63 1.66 -12.58 11.73
CA ALA A 63 2.32 -12.94 12.98
C ALA A 63 2.47 -11.72 13.92
N PRO A 64 2.41 -11.95 15.27
CA PRO A 64 2.16 -13.25 15.92
C PRO A 64 0.69 -13.71 15.76
N CYS A 65 0.44 -15.02 15.75
CA CYS A 65 -0.90 -15.56 15.56
C CYS A 65 -1.07 -16.93 16.23
N ARG A 66 -1.92 -17.02 17.27
CA ARG A 66 -2.25 -18.30 17.90
C ARG A 66 -3.19 -19.11 16.99
N PRO A 67 -3.21 -20.46 17.09
CA PRO A 67 -4.06 -21.29 16.24
C PRO A 67 -5.55 -20.88 16.23
N GLN A 68 -6.11 -20.45 17.37
CA GLN A 68 -7.50 -20.02 17.49
C GLN A 68 -7.79 -18.66 16.87
N ASP A 69 -6.77 -17.83 16.61
CA ASP A 69 -6.92 -16.46 16.10
C ASP A 69 -6.77 -16.36 14.56
N ARG A 70 -6.44 -17.48 13.89
CA ARG A 70 -6.10 -17.54 12.46
C ARG A 70 -7.21 -17.01 11.55
N ASP A 71 -8.46 -17.42 11.78
CA ASP A 71 -9.59 -16.95 10.99
C ASP A 71 -9.84 -15.44 11.16
N GLY A 72 -9.63 -14.89 12.36
CA GLY A 72 -9.72 -13.46 12.63
C GLY A 72 -8.64 -12.64 11.88
N ILE A 73 -7.40 -13.14 11.90
CA ILE A 73 -6.29 -12.52 11.14
C ILE A 73 -6.60 -12.53 9.64
N LEU A 74 -6.98 -13.69 9.07
CA LEU A 74 -7.32 -13.78 7.65
C LEU A 74 -8.53 -12.90 7.30
N GLY A 75 -9.54 -12.81 8.18
CA GLY A 75 -10.69 -11.93 7.99
C GLY A 75 -10.33 -10.45 7.82
N SER A 76 -9.27 -10.00 8.49
CA SER A 76 -8.74 -8.64 8.32
C SER A 76 -8.20 -8.42 6.90
N PHE A 77 -7.40 -9.34 6.37
CA PHE A 77 -6.88 -9.27 4.99
C PHE A 77 -8.00 -9.36 3.94
N VAL A 78 -9.02 -10.18 4.19
CA VAL A 78 -10.16 -10.32 3.26
C VAL A 78 -10.90 -8.99 3.09
N ARG A 79 -11.19 -8.30 4.19
CA ARG A 79 -12.03 -7.09 4.13
C ARG A 79 -11.23 -5.83 3.87
N VAL A 80 -10.07 -5.67 4.48
CA VAL A 80 -9.26 -4.46 4.35
C VAL A 80 -8.49 -4.47 3.03
N GLU A 81 -7.81 -5.59 2.74
CA GLU A 81 -6.92 -5.69 1.57
C GLU A 81 -7.60 -6.36 0.35
N ALA A 82 -8.88 -6.71 0.50
CA ALA A 82 -9.67 -7.36 -0.57
C ALA A 82 -9.00 -8.61 -1.14
N MET A 83 -8.34 -9.41 -0.29
CA MET A 83 -7.76 -10.68 -0.66
C MET A 83 -8.82 -11.78 -0.60
N PRO A 84 -8.97 -12.64 -1.63
CA PRO A 84 -9.92 -13.75 -1.56
C PRO A 84 -9.58 -14.73 -0.43
N LEU A 85 -10.57 -15.07 0.43
CA LEU A 85 -10.37 -15.97 1.57
C LEU A 85 -9.83 -17.33 1.15
N GLN A 86 -10.27 -17.86 0.00
CA GLN A 86 -9.81 -19.16 -0.53
C GLN A 86 -8.31 -19.13 -0.86
N VAL A 87 -7.82 -18.02 -1.44
CA VAL A 87 -6.37 -17.83 -1.69
C VAL A 87 -5.60 -17.90 -0.38
N LEU A 88 -6.04 -17.12 0.63
CA LEU A 88 -5.39 -17.08 1.93
C LEU A 88 -5.39 -18.45 2.62
N LYS A 89 -6.53 -19.15 2.64
CA LYS A 89 -6.65 -20.48 3.26
C LYS A 89 -5.83 -21.55 2.55
N SER A 90 -5.65 -21.47 1.24
CA SER A 90 -4.87 -22.44 0.48
C SER A 90 -3.36 -22.20 0.55
N ALA A 91 -2.95 -20.95 0.75
CA ALA A 91 -1.56 -20.54 0.67
C ALA A 91 -0.86 -20.36 2.03
N VAL A 92 -1.62 -20.03 3.08
CA VAL A 92 -1.07 -19.80 4.42
C VAL A 92 -1.13 -21.10 5.23
N ASN A 93 0.00 -21.79 5.35
CA ASN A 93 0.10 -23.10 6.00
C ASN A 93 0.36 -23.04 7.51
N TRP A 94 0.52 -21.84 8.07
CA TRP A 94 0.66 -21.60 9.52
C TRP A 94 1.76 -22.44 10.22
N GLU A 95 2.96 -22.48 9.64
CA GLU A 95 4.12 -23.13 10.25
C GLU A 95 4.78 -22.28 11.35
N TRP A 96 4.06 -21.28 11.88
CA TRP A 96 4.51 -20.35 12.92
C TRP A 96 3.35 -19.97 13.86
N GLU A 97 3.72 -19.48 15.03
CA GLU A 97 2.85 -18.78 15.99
C GLU A 97 3.43 -17.39 16.31
N THR A 98 4.74 -17.31 16.49
CA THR A 98 5.45 -16.08 16.84
C THR A 98 5.96 -15.35 15.61
N PHE A 99 6.27 -14.05 15.76
CA PHE A 99 6.86 -13.25 14.69
C PHE A 99 8.27 -13.74 14.29
N PRO A 100 9.18 -14.11 15.22
CA PRO A 100 10.46 -14.74 14.87
C PRO A 100 10.33 -16.02 14.02
N GLU A 101 9.35 -16.88 14.32
CA GLU A 101 9.10 -18.08 13.54
C GLU A 101 8.60 -17.75 12.13
N TYR A 102 7.73 -16.76 11.98
CA TYR A 102 7.30 -16.26 10.68
C TYR A 102 8.47 -15.75 9.84
N LEU A 103 9.38 -14.96 10.43
CA LEU A 103 10.60 -14.53 9.75
C LEU A 103 11.49 -15.72 9.34
N ASN A 104 11.61 -16.76 10.17
CA ASN A 104 12.31 -17.99 9.86
C ASN A 104 11.68 -18.73 8.69
N ARG A 105 10.34 -18.71 8.58
CA ARG A 105 9.62 -19.34 7.47
C ARG A 105 9.90 -18.67 6.13
N LEU A 106 10.12 -17.37 6.13
CA LEU A 106 10.45 -16.61 4.91
C LEU A 106 11.93 -16.74 4.51
N ASP A 107 12.85 -16.75 5.47
CA ASP A 107 14.28 -16.68 5.21
C ASP A 107 14.80 -17.87 4.40
N GLY A 108 15.73 -17.60 3.46
CA GLY A 108 16.28 -18.59 2.53
C GLY A 108 15.32 -19.03 1.41
N ARG A 109 14.17 -18.36 1.25
CA ARG A 109 13.15 -18.72 0.24
C ARG A 109 12.65 -17.52 -0.56
N LEU A 110 13.37 -16.40 -0.52
CA LEU A 110 12.94 -15.12 -1.06
C LEU A 110 13.73 -14.72 -2.31
N GLY A 111 13.06 -14.15 -3.29
CA GLY A 111 13.71 -13.50 -4.41
C GLY A 111 14.10 -12.06 -4.10
N VAL A 112 13.23 -11.33 -3.41
CA VAL A 112 13.48 -9.95 -2.92
C VAL A 112 13.85 -9.96 -1.44
N ASN A 113 14.55 -8.92 -0.98
CA ASN A 113 14.77 -8.72 0.45
C ASN A 113 13.48 -8.30 1.16
N VAL A 114 13.32 -8.73 2.40
CA VAL A 114 12.14 -8.46 3.24
C VAL A 114 12.55 -7.81 4.54
N ALA A 115 12.01 -6.62 4.82
CA ALA A 115 12.19 -5.85 6.05
C ALA A 115 10.84 -5.72 6.78
N ALA A 116 10.35 -6.79 7.43
CA ALA A 116 8.98 -6.88 7.91
C ALA A 116 8.72 -6.02 9.17
N LEU A 117 7.54 -5.39 9.20
CA LEU A 117 7.01 -4.67 10.37
C LEU A 117 6.14 -5.60 11.22
N VAL A 118 6.08 -5.32 12.52
CA VAL A 118 5.16 -6.00 13.45
C VAL A 118 3.81 -5.29 13.41
N GLY A 119 2.76 -5.99 13.02
CA GLY A 119 1.42 -5.41 12.86
C GLY A 119 0.66 -5.34 14.19
N HIS A 120 0.10 -4.17 14.48
CA HIS A 120 -0.64 -3.91 15.71
C HIS A 120 -1.88 -4.77 15.89
N CYS A 121 -2.62 -5.04 14.82
CA CYS A 121 -3.81 -5.90 14.89
C CYS A 121 -3.44 -7.32 15.33
N ALA A 122 -2.40 -7.90 14.75
CA ALA A 122 -1.92 -9.23 15.13
C ALA A 122 -1.41 -9.25 16.58
N LEU A 123 -0.66 -8.22 16.98
CA LEU A 123 -0.15 -8.09 18.35
C LEU A 123 -1.27 -8.02 19.39
N ARG A 124 -2.30 -7.19 19.15
CA ARG A 124 -3.47 -7.07 20.01
C ARG A 124 -4.27 -8.37 20.07
N GLN A 125 -4.55 -8.99 18.91
CA GLN A 125 -5.28 -10.27 18.87
C GLN A 125 -4.52 -11.39 19.58
N TYR A 126 -3.20 -11.44 19.44
CA TYR A 126 -2.38 -12.41 20.13
C TYR A 126 -2.43 -12.28 21.65
N VAL A 127 -2.56 -11.07 22.19
CA VAL A 127 -2.60 -10.81 23.64
C VAL A 127 -4.03 -10.88 24.20
N MET A 128 -4.99 -10.30 23.49
CA MET A 128 -6.36 -10.05 23.98
C MET A 128 -7.42 -10.99 23.40
N GLY A 129 -7.10 -11.73 22.30
CA GLY A 129 -8.09 -12.54 21.58
C GLY A 129 -9.20 -11.67 20.99
N GLU A 130 -10.46 -12.12 21.07
CA GLU A 130 -11.64 -11.41 20.55
C GLU A 130 -11.82 -10.01 21.15
N ALA A 131 -11.45 -9.81 22.42
CA ALA A 131 -11.54 -8.51 23.09
C ALA A 131 -10.72 -7.41 22.40
N ALA A 132 -9.75 -7.77 21.56
CA ALA A 132 -8.95 -6.82 20.77
C ALA A 132 -9.80 -5.96 19.83
N CYS A 133 -10.94 -6.50 19.34
CA CYS A 133 -11.89 -5.82 18.47
C CYS A 133 -13.10 -5.25 19.19
N GLU A 134 -13.11 -5.24 20.53
CA GLU A 134 -14.24 -4.83 21.35
C GLU A 134 -13.92 -3.66 22.29
N ARG A 135 -12.68 -3.57 22.80
CA ARG A 135 -12.28 -2.58 23.79
C ARG A 135 -10.81 -2.16 23.70
N ALA A 136 -10.47 -1.11 24.41
CA ALA A 136 -9.08 -0.73 24.66
C ALA A 136 -8.35 -1.80 25.52
N ALA A 137 -7.03 -1.86 25.39
CA ALA A 137 -6.20 -2.76 26.21
C ALA A 137 -6.09 -2.24 27.66
N THR A 138 -5.95 -3.17 28.61
CA THR A 138 -5.54 -2.89 29.98
C THR A 138 -4.02 -2.67 30.04
N GLN A 139 -3.53 -2.11 31.16
CA GLN A 139 -2.08 -1.91 31.33
C GLN A 139 -1.30 -3.23 31.27
N ASP A 140 -1.82 -4.30 31.88
CA ASP A 140 -1.18 -5.62 31.82
C ASP A 140 -1.11 -6.19 30.40
N GLU A 141 -2.14 -5.93 29.58
CA GLU A 141 -2.16 -6.32 28.17
C GLU A 141 -1.14 -5.50 27.36
N ILE A 142 -1.00 -4.20 27.64
CA ILE A 142 0.00 -3.33 27.03
C ILE A 142 1.40 -3.84 27.38
N GLU A 143 1.70 -4.16 28.63
CA GLU A 143 3.02 -4.69 29.03
C GLU A 143 3.33 -6.03 28.33
N ARG A 144 2.34 -6.89 28.14
CA ARG A 144 2.51 -8.13 27.35
C ARG A 144 2.78 -7.83 25.88
N MET A 145 2.09 -6.88 25.28
CA MET A 145 2.35 -6.44 23.88
C MET A 145 3.76 -5.85 23.74
N LYS A 146 4.21 -5.02 24.69
CA LYS A 146 5.57 -4.46 24.71
C LYS A 146 6.63 -5.55 24.72
N LYS A 147 6.45 -6.60 25.52
CA LYS A 147 7.38 -7.74 25.57
C LYS A 147 7.48 -8.44 24.20
N ILE A 148 6.34 -8.77 23.61
CA ILE A 148 6.27 -9.47 22.31
C ILE A 148 6.86 -8.59 21.20
N LEU A 149 6.57 -7.28 21.19
CA LEU A 149 7.15 -6.34 20.25
C LEU A 149 8.67 -6.28 20.38
N ARG A 150 9.19 -6.22 21.60
CA ARG A 150 10.63 -6.24 21.88
C ARG A 150 11.30 -7.49 21.32
N GLU A 151 10.74 -8.67 21.61
CA GLU A 151 11.23 -9.95 21.11
C GLU A 151 11.22 -9.99 19.58
N SER A 152 10.16 -9.50 18.97
CA SER A 152 10.00 -9.44 17.52
C SER A 152 11.03 -8.52 16.84
N VAL A 153 11.29 -7.34 17.40
CA VAL A 153 12.28 -6.39 16.88
C VAL A 153 13.70 -6.92 17.04
N LEU A 154 14.01 -7.55 18.17
CA LEU A 154 15.32 -8.18 18.40
C LEU A 154 15.57 -9.36 17.44
N ALA A 155 14.53 -10.06 17.02
CA ALA A 155 14.62 -11.15 16.05
C ALA A 155 14.75 -10.69 14.58
N GLY A 156 14.65 -9.39 14.30
CA GLY A 156 14.79 -8.83 12.95
C GLY A 156 13.58 -8.02 12.46
N GLY A 157 12.54 -7.82 13.29
CA GLY A 157 11.45 -6.91 12.99
C GLY A 157 11.96 -5.48 12.81
N MET A 158 11.54 -4.82 11.71
CA MET A 158 12.03 -3.49 11.33
C MET A 158 11.19 -2.35 11.89
N GLY A 159 10.34 -2.66 12.85
CA GLY A 159 9.49 -1.67 13.53
C GLY A 159 8.07 -2.16 13.73
N PHE A 160 7.17 -1.23 13.83
CA PHE A 160 5.78 -1.43 14.24
C PHE A 160 4.84 -0.67 13.31
N SER A 161 3.72 -1.27 12.96
CA SER A 161 2.70 -0.60 12.15
C SER A 161 1.35 -0.58 12.84
N THR A 162 0.59 0.50 12.65
CA THR A 162 -0.75 0.65 13.21
C THR A 162 -1.68 1.39 12.26
N ASN A 163 -2.99 1.33 12.53
CA ASN A 163 -4.00 1.92 11.67
C ASN A 163 -5.23 2.34 12.49
N ARG A 164 -5.68 3.58 12.27
CA ARG A 164 -6.91 4.14 12.84
C ARG A 164 -7.89 4.62 11.77
N ASN A 165 -7.76 4.15 10.53
CA ASN A 165 -8.67 4.51 9.47
C ASN A 165 -10.08 3.95 9.76
N PRO A 166 -11.13 4.80 9.83
CA PRO A 166 -12.46 4.39 10.28
C PRO A 166 -13.16 3.39 9.36
N VAL A 167 -12.74 3.26 8.10
CA VAL A 167 -13.34 2.29 7.17
C VAL A 167 -12.71 0.89 7.24
N HIS A 168 -11.58 0.74 7.93
CA HIS A 168 -10.98 -0.58 8.11
C HIS A 168 -11.75 -1.36 9.17
N MET A 169 -12.48 -2.37 8.70
CA MET A 169 -13.37 -3.21 9.48
C MET A 169 -13.12 -4.68 9.17
N LEU A 170 -13.55 -5.55 10.05
CA LEU A 170 -13.62 -6.99 9.83
C LEU A 170 -14.80 -7.35 8.91
N THR A 171 -14.85 -8.61 8.47
CA THR A 171 -15.94 -9.13 7.64
C THR A 171 -17.30 -9.10 8.32
N ASP A 172 -17.33 -9.10 9.64
CA ASP A 172 -18.54 -9.02 10.49
C ASP A 172 -18.96 -7.58 10.83
N GLY A 173 -18.21 -6.56 10.34
CA GLY A 173 -18.49 -5.14 10.55
C GLY A 173 -17.90 -4.54 11.82
N ARG A 174 -17.24 -5.33 12.68
CA ARG A 174 -16.47 -4.79 13.82
C ARG A 174 -15.23 -4.03 13.30
N PRO A 175 -14.72 -3.05 14.04
CA PRO A 175 -13.45 -2.39 13.70
C PRO A 175 -12.29 -3.40 13.75
N ILE A 176 -11.26 -3.20 12.93
CA ILE A 176 -9.99 -3.91 13.12
C ILE A 176 -9.39 -3.57 14.49
N ALA A 177 -8.63 -4.49 15.07
CA ALA A 177 -8.16 -4.41 16.45
C ALA A 177 -7.40 -3.11 16.78
N SER A 178 -6.55 -2.61 15.91
CA SER A 178 -5.76 -1.38 16.13
C SER A 178 -6.59 -0.10 16.25
N ARG A 179 -7.83 -0.07 15.73
CA ARG A 179 -8.71 1.10 15.82
C ARG A 179 -9.21 1.40 17.24
N LEU A 180 -9.19 0.41 18.11
CA LEU A 180 -9.62 0.53 19.50
C LEU A 180 -8.49 0.83 20.48
N ALA A 181 -7.27 0.95 19.98
CA ALA A 181 -6.12 1.31 20.79
C ALA A 181 -6.21 2.77 21.28
N ALA A 182 -5.96 3.01 22.56
CA ALA A 182 -5.77 4.34 23.10
C ALA A 182 -4.42 4.94 22.64
N ASP A 183 -4.26 6.26 22.75
CA ASP A 183 -2.99 6.90 22.42
C ASP A 183 -1.85 6.40 23.31
N GLU A 184 -2.15 6.18 24.60
CA GLU A 184 -1.20 5.67 25.58
C GLU A 184 -0.61 4.32 25.16
N GLU A 185 -1.43 3.41 24.63
CA GLU A 185 -0.96 2.13 24.10
C GLU A 185 0.03 2.32 22.95
N LEU A 186 -0.26 3.22 22.02
CA LEU A 186 0.64 3.53 20.90
C LEU A 186 1.96 4.14 21.38
N LEU A 187 1.91 5.05 22.35
CA LEU A 187 3.10 5.70 22.92
C LEU A 187 3.97 4.72 23.69
N GLU A 188 3.38 3.81 24.46
CA GLU A 188 4.10 2.74 25.16
C GLU A 188 4.80 1.79 24.19
N LEU A 189 4.14 1.40 23.10
CA LEU A 189 4.74 0.57 22.06
C LEU A 189 5.85 1.31 21.29
N ALA A 190 5.66 2.59 20.99
CA ALA A 190 6.70 3.44 20.41
C ALA A 190 7.93 3.53 21.33
N GLY A 191 7.72 3.63 22.65
CA GLY A 191 8.76 3.62 23.67
C GLY A 191 9.67 2.40 23.59
N VAL A 192 9.13 1.22 23.29
CA VAL A 192 9.94 0.00 23.09
C VAL A 192 10.95 0.16 21.95
N LEU A 193 10.55 0.77 20.83
CA LEU A 193 11.46 1.02 19.71
C LEU A 193 12.52 2.06 20.07
N GLY A 194 12.14 3.08 20.86
CA GLY A 194 13.06 4.10 21.38
C GLY A 194 14.14 3.49 22.29
N GLU A 195 13.74 2.65 23.26
CA GLU A 195 14.65 1.94 24.17
C GLU A 195 15.65 1.04 23.41
N LEU A 196 15.18 0.35 22.37
CA LEU A 196 16.01 -0.50 21.52
C LEU A 196 16.86 0.29 20.53
N ASN A 197 16.57 1.57 20.32
CA ASN A 197 17.09 2.41 19.25
C ASN A 197 17.01 1.73 17.87
N ARG A 198 15.90 1.01 17.59
CA ARG A 198 15.71 0.21 16.37
C ARG A 198 14.29 0.34 15.85
N GLY A 199 14.16 0.20 14.52
CA GLY A 199 12.91 0.16 13.82
C GLY A 199 12.29 1.55 13.59
N SER A 200 11.18 1.55 12.88
CA SER A 200 10.35 2.70 12.55
C SER A 200 8.90 2.44 12.91
N ILE A 201 8.10 3.48 12.97
CA ILE A 201 6.65 3.41 13.22
C ILE A 201 5.94 3.77 11.93
N GLN A 202 5.10 2.89 11.42
CA GLN A 202 4.18 3.22 10.35
C GLN A 202 2.77 3.41 10.90
N ILE A 203 2.10 4.51 10.53
CA ILE A 203 0.77 4.81 11.00
C ILE A 203 -0.13 5.31 9.86
N SER A 204 -1.32 4.72 9.75
CA SER A 204 -2.40 5.20 8.90
C SER A 204 -3.49 5.80 9.78
N ILE A 205 -3.73 7.10 9.63
CA ILE A 205 -4.89 7.78 10.21
C ILE A 205 -5.61 8.44 9.06
N GLY A 206 -6.91 8.24 9.00
CA GLY A 206 -7.71 8.86 7.97
C GLY A 206 -9.02 9.41 8.53
N THR A 207 -9.59 10.33 7.78
CA THR A 207 -10.93 10.82 8.03
C THR A 207 -11.81 10.31 6.91
N LEU A 208 -12.96 9.72 7.23
CA LEU A 208 -13.94 9.26 6.25
C LEU A 208 -13.37 8.26 5.20
N GLY A 209 -12.42 7.43 5.61
CA GLY A 209 -11.86 6.39 4.74
C GLY A 209 -10.77 6.84 3.76
N ILE A 210 -10.40 8.10 3.78
CA ILE A 210 -9.24 8.60 3.06
C ILE A 210 -8.07 8.63 4.03
N ALA A 211 -6.97 7.96 3.71
CA ALA A 211 -5.78 7.88 4.55
C ALA A 211 -4.94 9.18 4.46
N VAL A 212 -5.63 10.34 4.56
CA VAL A 212 -5.01 11.66 4.69
C VAL A 212 -5.41 12.18 6.06
N PRO A 213 -4.45 12.45 6.98
CA PRO A 213 -4.76 12.93 8.32
C PRO A 213 -5.36 14.33 8.28
N GLU A 214 -6.14 14.65 9.31
CA GLU A 214 -6.40 16.04 9.68
C GLU A 214 -5.25 16.59 10.52
N LYS A 215 -5.21 17.90 10.75
CA LYS A 215 -4.15 18.56 11.53
C LYS A 215 -3.89 17.92 12.90
N GLN A 216 -4.96 17.50 13.60
CA GLN A 216 -4.82 16.83 14.91
C GLN A 216 -4.04 15.50 14.83
N GLY A 217 -4.03 14.83 13.66
CA GLY A 217 -3.24 13.62 13.45
C GLY A 217 -1.73 13.88 13.55
N VAL A 218 -1.27 15.06 13.14
CA VAL A 218 0.17 15.40 13.16
C VAL A 218 0.69 15.52 14.60
N ASP A 219 -0.12 15.97 15.55
CA ASP A 219 0.26 15.99 16.95
C ASP A 219 0.58 14.60 17.49
N LEU A 220 -0.27 13.61 17.18
CA LEU A 220 0.00 12.22 17.56
C LEU A 220 1.29 11.69 16.91
N PHE A 221 1.56 12.04 15.65
CA PHE A 221 2.80 11.61 14.98
C PHE A 221 4.03 12.19 15.67
N ASN A 222 4.00 13.46 16.10
CA ASN A 222 5.09 14.09 16.85
C ASN A 222 5.29 13.45 18.23
N ARG A 223 4.19 13.14 18.93
CA ARG A 223 4.25 12.41 20.21
C ARG A 223 4.86 11.03 20.05
N LEU A 224 4.55 10.29 18.99
CA LEU A 224 5.17 9.01 18.67
C LEU A 224 6.65 9.17 18.30
N ALA A 225 6.98 10.19 17.50
CA ALA A 225 8.35 10.50 17.10
C ALA A 225 9.24 10.96 18.26
N ALA A 226 8.67 11.45 19.37
CA ALA A 226 9.37 11.79 20.59
C ALA A 226 10.10 10.60 21.24
N ALA A 227 9.74 9.36 20.88
CA ALA A 227 10.52 8.16 21.20
C ALA A 227 11.90 8.10 20.48
N GLY A 228 12.20 9.07 19.62
CA GLY A 228 13.46 9.14 18.85
C GLY A 228 13.51 8.20 17.65
N ARG A 229 12.35 7.67 17.21
CA ARG A 229 12.26 6.76 16.06
C ARG A 229 11.45 7.38 14.93
N PRO A 230 11.83 7.09 13.65
CA PRO A 230 11.09 7.59 12.52
C PRO A 230 9.61 7.16 12.55
N VAL A 231 8.72 8.12 12.35
CA VAL A 231 7.29 7.91 12.13
C VAL A 231 6.99 8.19 10.67
N ILE A 232 6.51 7.20 9.96
CA ILE A 232 6.05 7.31 8.58
C ILE A 232 4.52 7.28 8.62
N TRP A 233 3.89 8.36 8.20
CA TRP A 233 2.43 8.45 8.24
C TRP A 233 1.82 8.54 6.85
N GLN A 234 0.74 7.86 6.68
CA GLN A 234 -0.05 7.75 5.47
C GLN A 234 -1.21 8.74 5.55
N SER A 235 -1.42 9.54 4.53
CA SER A 235 -0.57 9.97 3.44
C SER A 235 -0.79 11.47 3.22
N ILE A 236 0.10 12.10 2.48
CA ILE A 236 -0.13 13.44 1.98
C ILE A 236 -0.57 13.36 0.52
N ALA A 237 -1.71 13.96 0.18
CA ALA A 237 -2.29 13.90 -1.14
C ALA A 237 -3.19 15.10 -1.40
N HIS A 238 -3.32 15.50 -2.67
CA HIS A 238 -4.36 16.44 -3.07
C HIS A 238 -5.73 15.79 -2.94
N ARG A 239 -6.68 16.49 -2.32
CA ARG A 239 -8.07 16.07 -2.16
C ARG A 239 -9.00 17.09 -2.80
N TRP A 240 -10.04 16.62 -3.48
CA TRP A 240 -11.02 17.49 -4.12
C TRP A 240 -11.89 18.29 -3.14
N ASP A 241 -12.18 17.70 -1.97
CA ASP A 241 -12.99 18.31 -0.92
C ASP A 241 -12.19 19.27 -0.01
N GLN A 242 -10.86 19.18 -0.03
CA GLN A 242 -9.93 20.00 0.74
C GLN A 242 -8.67 20.28 -0.10
N PRO A 243 -8.76 21.12 -1.13
CA PRO A 243 -7.70 21.25 -2.15
C PRO A 243 -6.38 21.85 -1.60
N ASP A 244 -6.40 22.55 -0.49
CA ASP A 244 -5.22 23.18 0.12
C ASP A 244 -4.65 22.42 1.33
N LEU A 245 -5.34 21.41 1.84
CA LEU A 245 -4.92 20.66 3.04
C LEU A 245 -3.49 20.11 2.91
N TRP A 246 -3.08 19.66 1.73
CA TRP A 246 -1.75 19.13 1.51
C TRP A 246 -0.63 20.14 1.76
N ARG A 247 -0.86 21.45 1.51
CA ARG A 247 0.13 22.52 1.80
C ARG A 247 0.32 22.64 3.30
N GLU A 248 -0.79 22.73 4.04
CA GLU A 248 -0.76 22.82 5.49
C GLU A 248 -0.06 21.60 6.13
N LEU A 249 -0.32 20.40 5.60
CA LEU A 249 0.34 19.17 6.07
C LEU A 249 1.83 19.13 5.73
N LEU A 250 2.27 19.69 4.58
CA LEU A 250 3.69 19.84 4.26
C LEU A 250 4.39 20.79 5.21
N ASP A 251 3.78 21.96 5.49
CA ASP A 251 4.33 22.93 6.41
C ASP A 251 4.46 22.33 7.83
N MET A 252 3.43 21.64 8.31
CA MET A 252 3.46 20.95 9.61
C MET A 252 4.52 19.85 9.66
N ALA A 253 4.73 19.09 8.57
CA ALA A 253 5.78 18.07 8.51
C ALA A 253 7.18 18.71 8.57
N GLN A 254 7.38 19.83 7.88
CA GLN A 254 8.61 20.62 7.96
C GLN A 254 8.88 21.15 9.36
N GLU A 255 7.86 21.72 10.00
CA GLU A 255 7.95 22.23 11.38
C GLU A 255 8.29 21.11 12.37
N SER A 256 7.66 19.93 12.22
CA SER A 256 7.95 18.74 13.04
C SER A 256 9.40 18.32 12.94
N LEU A 257 9.94 18.20 11.72
CA LEU A 257 11.33 17.85 11.49
C LEU A 257 12.30 18.91 12.01
N ALA A 258 11.99 20.20 11.83
CA ALA A 258 12.78 21.31 12.37
C ALA A 258 12.79 21.31 13.91
N ALA A 259 11.72 20.86 14.55
CA ALA A 259 11.62 20.68 16.00
C ALA A 259 12.32 19.39 16.50
N GLY A 260 12.90 18.58 15.61
CA GLY A 260 13.63 17.36 15.96
C GLY A 260 12.77 16.10 16.02
N PHE A 261 11.50 16.15 15.59
CA PHE A 261 10.64 14.97 15.49
C PHE A 261 10.81 14.32 14.11
N PRO A 262 11.37 13.11 14.01
CA PRO A 262 11.53 12.40 12.73
C PRO A 262 10.20 11.86 12.21
N SER A 263 9.33 12.75 11.70
CA SER A 263 7.98 12.48 11.23
C SER A 263 7.88 12.77 9.72
N TYR A 264 7.63 11.73 8.93
CA TYR A 264 7.73 11.77 7.47
C TYR A 264 6.40 11.41 6.80
N PRO A 265 5.83 12.31 5.97
CA PRO A 265 4.67 11.99 5.15
C PRO A 265 5.04 11.05 4.01
N LEU A 266 4.21 10.03 3.82
CA LEU A 266 4.21 9.21 2.62
C LEU A 266 3.36 9.88 1.55
N CYS A 267 3.82 9.90 0.30
CA CYS A 267 3.04 10.36 -0.85
C CYS A 267 3.03 9.32 -1.98
N ASN A 268 1.90 9.27 -2.69
CA ASN A 268 1.75 8.42 -3.86
C ASN A 268 1.99 9.23 -5.14
N ALA A 269 2.84 8.71 -6.03
CA ALA A 269 3.15 9.33 -7.31
C ALA A 269 2.10 9.06 -8.42
N ARG A 270 1.00 8.41 -8.09
CA ARG A 270 -0.07 8.05 -9.02
C ARG A 270 -1.44 8.49 -8.53
N LEU A 271 -2.42 8.48 -9.43
CA LEU A 271 -3.81 8.55 -9.06
C LEU A 271 -4.16 7.32 -8.21
N PHE A 272 -4.90 7.53 -7.14
CA PHE A 272 -5.46 6.43 -6.38
C PHE A 272 -6.76 5.99 -7.07
N ASN A 273 -6.63 5.07 -8.00
CA ASN A 273 -7.73 4.56 -8.79
C ASN A 273 -8.47 3.47 -8.04
N ASN A 274 -9.78 3.64 -7.86
CA ASN A 274 -10.68 2.62 -7.38
C ASN A 274 -11.48 2.06 -8.54
N ARG A 275 -11.25 0.79 -8.90
CA ARG A 275 -12.12 0.04 -9.81
C ARG A 275 -13.21 -0.63 -8.99
N PHE A 276 -14.44 -0.50 -9.40
CA PHE A 276 -15.59 -1.04 -8.70
C PHE A 276 -16.75 -1.34 -9.65
N ASN A 277 -17.65 -2.19 -9.20
CA ASN A 277 -18.98 -2.38 -9.76
C ASN A 277 -20.01 -2.40 -8.62
N LEU A 278 -21.30 -2.35 -8.91
CA LEU A 278 -22.30 -2.30 -7.84
C LEU A 278 -22.52 -3.64 -7.12
N LYS A 279 -21.81 -4.70 -7.49
CA LYS A 279 -21.68 -5.91 -6.65
C LYS A 279 -20.70 -5.69 -5.50
N ASN A 280 -19.65 -4.87 -5.73
CA ASN A 280 -18.66 -4.50 -4.73
C ASN A 280 -18.16 -3.06 -4.98
N ALA A 281 -18.73 -2.10 -4.24
CA ALA A 281 -18.50 -0.68 -4.41
C ALA A 281 -18.09 0.00 -3.09
N GLN A 282 -16.93 -0.40 -2.53
CA GLN A 282 -16.41 0.15 -1.27
C GLN A 282 -16.24 1.68 -1.29
N VAL A 283 -16.19 2.29 -2.47
CA VAL A 283 -16.10 3.74 -2.64
C VAL A 283 -17.28 4.49 -2.01
N PHE A 284 -18.41 3.81 -1.78
CA PHE A 284 -19.61 4.37 -1.16
C PHE A 284 -19.84 3.90 0.28
N ASP A 285 -18.92 3.18 0.91
CA ASP A 285 -19.09 2.59 2.25
C ASP A 285 -19.26 3.63 3.39
N ASP A 286 -18.91 4.87 3.17
CA ASP A 286 -19.08 5.99 4.11
C ASP A 286 -20.39 6.78 3.88
N LEU A 287 -21.17 6.42 2.86
CA LEU A 287 -22.50 6.97 2.57
C LEU A 287 -23.57 6.06 3.19
N PRO A 288 -24.38 6.53 4.15
CA PRO A 288 -25.20 5.65 4.98
C PRO A 288 -26.20 4.79 4.21
N THR A 289 -26.96 5.35 3.27
CA THR A 289 -27.96 4.61 2.47
C THR A 289 -27.26 3.66 1.48
N TRP A 290 -26.18 4.11 0.83
CA TRP A 290 -25.37 3.27 -0.05
C TRP A 290 -24.81 2.07 0.69
N LYS A 291 -24.18 2.31 1.86
CA LYS A 291 -23.63 1.25 2.71
C LYS A 291 -24.68 0.21 3.05
N GLN A 292 -25.85 0.64 3.52
CA GLN A 292 -26.94 -0.28 3.89
C GLN A 292 -27.33 -1.18 2.71
N ILE A 293 -27.45 -0.62 1.50
CA ILE A 293 -27.83 -1.37 0.30
C ILE A 293 -26.72 -2.30 -0.16
N LEU A 294 -25.47 -1.84 -0.15
CA LEU A 294 -24.32 -2.63 -0.59
C LEU A 294 -24.02 -3.84 0.31
N PHE A 295 -24.59 -3.92 1.52
CA PHE A 295 -24.52 -5.10 2.38
C PHE A 295 -25.74 -6.04 2.23
N THR A 296 -26.72 -5.74 1.35
CA THR A 296 -27.83 -6.66 1.07
C THR A 296 -27.43 -7.69 -0.02
N PRO A 297 -28.10 -8.84 -0.10
CA PRO A 297 -27.95 -9.78 -1.23
C PRO A 297 -28.15 -9.09 -2.58
N ILE A 298 -27.45 -9.57 -3.62
CA ILE A 298 -27.39 -8.91 -4.94
C ILE A 298 -28.79 -8.78 -5.57
N GLU A 299 -29.62 -9.82 -5.47
CA GLU A 299 -30.97 -9.85 -6.04
C GLU A 299 -31.86 -8.77 -5.39
N GLN A 300 -31.81 -8.66 -4.07
CA GLN A 300 -32.53 -7.63 -3.32
C GLN A 300 -31.99 -6.23 -3.65
N ARG A 301 -30.68 -6.09 -3.79
CA ARG A 301 -30.00 -4.83 -4.13
C ARG A 301 -30.48 -4.29 -5.47
N MET A 302 -30.63 -5.15 -6.49
CA MET A 302 -31.15 -4.76 -7.79
C MET A 302 -32.58 -4.21 -7.70
N GLU A 303 -33.44 -4.81 -6.90
CA GLU A 303 -34.81 -4.31 -6.70
C GLU A 303 -34.81 -2.97 -5.95
N ILE A 304 -33.99 -2.84 -4.92
CA ILE A 304 -33.87 -1.60 -4.13
C ILE A 304 -33.42 -0.43 -5.00
N PHE A 305 -32.45 -0.63 -5.91
CA PHE A 305 -31.97 0.43 -6.82
C PHE A 305 -33.03 0.89 -7.86
N ARG A 306 -34.14 0.16 -8.04
CA ARG A 306 -35.25 0.57 -8.91
C ARG A 306 -36.25 1.49 -8.23
N VAL A 307 -36.24 1.55 -6.89
CA VAL A 307 -37.24 2.29 -6.11
C VAL A 307 -36.95 3.80 -6.18
N PRO A 308 -37.89 4.65 -6.67
CA PRO A 308 -37.64 6.09 -6.84
C PRO A 308 -37.25 6.83 -5.56
N GLU A 309 -37.90 6.51 -4.43
CA GLU A 309 -37.63 7.11 -3.12
C GLU A 309 -36.23 6.78 -2.62
N VAL A 310 -35.73 5.57 -2.93
CA VAL A 310 -34.36 5.17 -2.63
C VAL A 310 -33.39 5.95 -3.50
N ARG A 311 -33.64 6.06 -4.80
CA ARG A 311 -32.79 6.85 -5.71
C ARG A 311 -32.66 8.31 -5.25
N GLN A 312 -33.74 8.89 -4.74
CA GLN A 312 -33.69 10.25 -4.19
C GLN A 312 -32.72 10.36 -3.00
N LYS A 313 -32.73 9.40 -2.07
CA LYS A 313 -31.79 9.35 -0.94
C LYS A 313 -30.35 9.15 -1.42
N LEU A 314 -30.14 8.23 -2.35
CA LEU A 314 -28.82 7.97 -2.95
C LEU A 314 -28.25 9.22 -3.64
N ARG A 315 -29.12 9.98 -4.34
CA ARG A 315 -28.77 11.24 -5.00
C ARG A 315 -28.35 12.30 -3.97
N SER A 316 -29.12 12.46 -2.90
CA SER A 316 -28.80 13.39 -1.83
C SER A 316 -27.38 13.10 -1.26
N GLU A 317 -27.04 11.82 -1.05
CA GLU A 317 -25.74 11.45 -0.51
C GLU A 317 -24.59 11.55 -1.53
N ALA A 318 -24.79 11.16 -2.78
CA ALA A 318 -23.70 10.99 -3.76
C ALA A 318 -23.60 12.14 -4.78
N VAL A 319 -24.56 13.09 -4.82
CA VAL A 319 -24.59 14.20 -5.79
C VAL A 319 -24.62 15.56 -5.09
N GLU A 320 -25.47 15.73 -4.06
CA GLU A 320 -25.82 17.04 -3.49
C GLU A 320 -24.82 17.61 -2.46
N ASN A 321 -23.67 17.03 -2.29
CA ASN A 321 -22.55 17.56 -1.48
C ASN A 321 -22.86 17.93 -0.01
N HIS A 322 -23.79 17.24 0.64
CA HIS A 322 -24.14 17.50 2.05
C HIS A 322 -23.25 16.75 3.05
N PHE A 323 -22.49 15.76 2.60
CA PHE A 323 -21.66 14.91 3.45
C PHE A 323 -20.21 14.91 2.96
N ARG A 324 -19.27 14.97 3.87
CA ARG A 324 -17.89 14.58 3.58
C ARG A 324 -17.86 13.09 3.25
N SER A 325 -17.23 12.71 2.15
CA SER A 325 -17.19 11.35 1.69
C SER A 325 -15.86 11.02 1.01
N ARG A 326 -15.46 9.77 1.08
CA ARG A 326 -14.42 9.16 0.26
C ARG A 326 -14.74 9.29 -1.23
N PHE A 327 -16.00 9.21 -1.60
CA PHE A 327 -16.46 9.46 -2.95
C PHE A 327 -16.41 10.96 -3.26
N SER A 328 -15.61 11.34 -4.25
CA SER A 328 -15.34 12.75 -4.60
C SER A 328 -16.57 13.51 -5.12
N ARG A 329 -17.65 12.84 -5.44
CA ARG A 329 -18.84 13.35 -6.17
C ARG A 329 -18.53 13.92 -7.56
N ARG A 330 -17.33 13.70 -8.04
CA ARG A 330 -16.89 14.08 -9.37
C ARG A 330 -17.26 12.98 -10.36
N TRP A 331 -18.54 12.95 -10.74
CA TRP A 331 -19.06 12.00 -11.71
C TRP A 331 -18.43 12.13 -13.11
N ASP A 332 -17.81 13.26 -13.39
CA ASP A 332 -16.93 13.51 -14.53
C ASP A 332 -15.58 12.77 -14.42
N LEU A 333 -15.22 12.29 -13.25
CA LEU A 333 -14.04 11.44 -12.97
C LEU A 333 -14.40 9.98 -12.67
N VAL A 334 -15.66 9.59 -12.82
CA VAL A 334 -16.10 8.19 -12.76
C VAL A 334 -16.22 7.67 -14.18
N TYR A 335 -15.25 6.88 -14.60
CA TYR A 335 -15.18 6.35 -15.97
C TYR A 335 -15.71 4.92 -16.04
N MET A 336 -16.47 4.61 -17.08
CA MET A 336 -16.79 3.25 -17.43
C MET A 336 -15.58 2.58 -18.09
N ILE A 337 -15.00 1.58 -17.43
CA ILE A 337 -13.78 0.89 -17.90
C ILE A 337 -14.13 -0.30 -18.77
N LYS A 338 -15.19 -1.05 -18.39
CA LYS A 338 -15.58 -2.25 -19.12
C LYS A 338 -17.08 -2.46 -19.05
N ALA A 339 -17.67 -2.65 -20.21
CA ALA A 339 -19.04 -3.10 -20.35
C ALA A 339 -19.15 -4.60 -20.11
N SER A 340 -20.24 -5.02 -19.48
CA SER A 340 -20.60 -6.43 -19.34
C SER A 340 -21.37 -6.94 -20.59
N THR A 341 -22.00 -6.04 -21.33
CA THR A 341 -22.77 -6.37 -22.53
C THR A 341 -22.21 -5.72 -23.79
N PRO A 342 -22.31 -6.36 -24.98
CA PRO A 342 -21.87 -5.77 -26.25
C PRO A 342 -22.53 -4.44 -26.58
N LYS A 343 -23.79 -4.25 -26.17
CA LYS A 343 -24.58 -3.02 -26.40
C LYS A 343 -23.89 -1.78 -25.84
N ASN A 344 -23.32 -1.90 -24.66
CA ASN A 344 -22.75 -0.78 -23.90
C ASN A 344 -21.24 -0.57 -24.12
N LYS A 345 -20.57 -1.42 -24.91
CA LYS A 345 -19.15 -1.23 -25.29
C LYS A 345 -18.83 0.17 -25.84
N PRO A 346 -19.67 0.83 -26.63
CA PRO A 346 -19.40 2.19 -27.10
C PRO A 346 -19.31 3.26 -26.00
N LEU A 347 -19.77 2.93 -24.78
CA LEU A 347 -19.70 3.81 -23.61
C LEU A 347 -18.38 3.64 -22.82
N GLU A 348 -17.58 2.63 -23.11
CA GLU A 348 -16.26 2.45 -22.47
C GLU A 348 -15.38 3.67 -22.67
N LYS A 349 -14.59 4.00 -21.64
CA LYS A 349 -13.72 5.19 -21.53
C LYS A 349 -14.46 6.53 -21.44
N LYS A 350 -15.80 6.53 -21.38
CA LYS A 350 -16.59 7.74 -21.09
C LYS A 350 -16.84 7.87 -19.60
N SER A 351 -16.89 9.11 -19.12
CA SER A 351 -17.32 9.38 -17.76
C SER A 351 -18.83 9.17 -17.62
N VAL A 352 -19.28 8.87 -16.39
CA VAL A 352 -20.71 8.76 -16.09
C VAL A 352 -21.44 10.07 -16.39
N ALA A 353 -20.80 11.23 -16.16
CA ALA A 353 -21.36 12.53 -16.53
C ALA A 353 -21.55 12.69 -18.05
N GLU A 354 -20.61 12.22 -18.87
CA GLU A 354 -20.75 12.20 -20.33
C GLU A 354 -21.87 11.26 -20.77
N ILE A 355 -21.95 10.06 -20.16
CA ILE A 355 -23.01 9.08 -20.45
C ILE A 355 -24.39 9.66 -20.10
N ALA A 356 -24.51 10.30 -18.94
CA ALA A 356 -25.74 10.97 -18.50
C ALA A 356 -26.19 12.03 -19.50
N LYS A 357 -25.24 12.87 -19.96
CA LYS A 357 -25.52 13.89 -20.98
C LYS A 357 -25.97 13.28 -22.31
N MET A 358 -25.32 12.19 -22.76
CA MET A 358 -25.71 11.49 -24.00
C MET A 358 -27.10 10.88 -23.91
N GLN A 359 -27.52 10.47 -22.70
CA GLN A 359 -28.83 9.85 -22.45
C GLN A 359 -29.90 10.84 -22.02
N GLU A 360 -29.57 12.13 -21.89
CA GLU A 360 -30.44 13.19 -21.37
C GLU A 360 -31.06 12.82 -20.01
N LYS A 361 -30.26 12.21 -19.14
CA LYS A 361 -30.65 11.74 -17.81
C LYS A 361 -29.89 12.45 -16.70
N ASP A 362 -30.44 12.40 -15.49
CA ASP A 362 -29.69 12.69 -14.28
C ASP A 362 -28.49 11.74 -14.13
N VAL A 363 -27.40 12.20 -13.59
CA VAL A 363 -26.13 11.45 -13.51
C VAL A 363 -26.27 10.18 -12.67
N LEU A 364 -27.03 10.23 -11.56
CA LEU A 364 -27.26 9.05 -10.74
C LEU A 364 -28.15 8.04 -11.46
N ASP A 365 -29.21 8.52 -12.14
CA ASP A 365 -30.11 7.65 -12.88
C ASP A 365 -29.39 6.96 -14.05
N ALA A 366 -28.54 7.68 -14.77
CA ALA A 366 -27.71 7.08 -15.82
C ALA A 366 -26.78 6.00 -15.27
N PHE A 367 -26.14 6.24 -14.13
CA PHE A 367 -25.26 5.29 -13.46
C PHE A 367 -25.99 4.04 -13.00
N LEU A 368 -27.14 4.21 -12.30
CA LEU A 368 -27.90 3.09 -11.77
C LEU A 368 -28.58 2.28 -12.88
N ASP A 369 -29.16 2.95 -13.89
CA ASP A 369 -29.81 2.28 -15.02
C ASP A 369 -28.81 1.42 -15.79
N LEU A 370 -27.63 1.97 -16.10
CA LEU A 370 -26.54 1.24 -16.76
C LEU A 370 -26.09 0.04 -15.93
N SER A 371 -25.90 0.24 -14.63
CA SER A 371 -25.50 -0.85 -13.74
C SER A 371 -26.55 -1.95 -13.64
N LEU A 372 -27.84 -1.59 -13.55
CA LEU A 372 -28.95 -2.53 -13.49
C LEU A 372 -29.12 -3.30 -14.80
N GLU A 373 -28.97 -2.62 -15.94
CA GLU A 373 -29.04 -3.26 -17.28
C GLU A 373 -27.96 -4.34 -17.42
N GLU A 374 -26.79 -4.13 -16.83
CA GLU A 374 -25.67 -5.06 -16.90
C GLU A 374 -25.56 -6.00 -15.66
N GLY A 375 -26.62 -6.15 -14.86
CA GLY A 375 -26.64 -7.04 -13.71
C GLY A 375 -25.62 -6.66 -12.62
N LEU A 376 -25.36 -5.36 -12.48
CA LEU A 376 -24.38 -4.75 -11.57
C LEU A 376 -22.91 -5.11 -11.87
N GLU A 377 -22.62 -5.64 -13.08
CA GLU A 377 -21.27 -6.07 -13.49
C GLU A 377 -20.45 -4.96 -14.18
N THR A 378 -21.08 -3.86 -14.61
CA THR A 378 -20.37 -2.75 -15.26
C THR A 378 -19.19 -2.30 -14.43
N LEU A 379 -17.98 -2.36 -14.98
CA LEU A 379 -16.77 -1.95 -14.27
C LEU A 379 -16.53 -0.44 -14.44
N PHE A 380 -16.53 0.25 -13.33
CA PHE A 380 -16.18 1.68 -13.23
C PHE A 380 -14.82 1.87 -12.58
N GLN A 381 -14.23 3.03 -12.82
CA GLN A 381 -13.04 3.51 -12.13
C GLN A 381 -13.24 4.97 -11.72
N THR A 382 -12.85 5.29 -10.50
CA THR A 382 -12.79 6.68 -10.02
C THR A 382 -11.48 6.93 -9.30
N SER A 383 -11.07 8.21 -9.24
CA SER A 383 -9.91 8.63 -8.45
C SER A 383 -10.36 9.48 -7.28
N SER A 384 -9.97 9.09 -6.07
CA SER A 384 -10.31 9.85 -4.86
C SER A 384 -9.31 10.97 -4.55
N ASN A 385 -8.03 10.77 -4.90
CA ASN A 385 -6.93 11.67 -4.57
C ASN A 385 -6.03 11.93 -5.78
N ASN A 386 -5.16 12.95 -5.66
CA ASN A 386 -4.06 13.27 -6.59
C ASN A 386 -4.48 13.64 -8.01
N GLY A 387 -5.72 14.12 -8.20
CA GLY A 387 -6.18 14.55 -9.51
C GLY A 387 -5.67 15.92 -9.95
N ASP A 388 -5.04 16.72 -9.08
CA ASP A 388 -4.32 17.94 -9.43
C ASP A 388 -2.82 17.64 -9.55
N GLU A 389 -2.33 17.58 -10.79
CA GLU A 389 -0.92 17.28 -11.06
C GLU A 389 0.05 18.34 -10.54
N ASN A 390 -0.35 19.62 -10.45
CA ASN A 390 0.51 20.66 -9.90
C ASN A 390 0.69 20.47 -8.39
N ALA A 391 -0.39 20.15 -7.69
CA ALA A 391 -0.33 19.80 -6.27
C ALA A 391 0.55 18.57 -6.03
N VAL A 392 0.38 17.51 -6.83
CA VAL A 392 1.21 16.30 -6.72
C VAL A 392 2.68 16.60 -7.01
N ALA A 393 2.98 17.42 -8.03
CA ALA A 393 4.36 17.83 -8.35
C ALA A 393 5.03 18.54 -7.16
N GLU A 394 4.32 19.46 -6.49
CA GLU A 394 4.85 20.17 -5.32
C GLU A 394 5.04 19.21 -4.12
N ILE A 395 4.11 18.28 -3.88
CA ILE A 395 4.27 17.23 -2.86
C ILE A 395 5.51 16.37 -3.14
N LEU A 396 5.70 15.95 -4.40
CA LEU A 396 6.84 15.10 -4.80
C LEU A 396 8.18 15.84 -4.71
N LYS A 397 8.22 17.15 -4.95
CA LYS A 397 9.43 17.98 -4.82
C LYS A 397 9.88 18.14 -3.38
N SER A 398 8.97 18.06 -2.41
CA SER A 398 9.32 18.28 -1.01
C SER A 398 10.42 17.31 -0.58
N PRO A 399 11.50 17.80 0.06
CA PRO A 399 12.58 16.94 0.54
C PRO A 399 12.18 16.04 1.71
N TYR A 400 11.00 16.27 2.28
CA TYR A 400 10.49 15.57 3.46
C TYR A 400 9.51 14.45 3.12
N THR A 401 8.96 14.41 1.91
CA THR A 401 8.01 13.39 1.49
C THR A 401 8.70 12.12 1.00
N LEU A 402 8.22 10.98 1.46
CA LEU A 402 8.62 9.67 0.99
C LEU A 402 7.71 9.24 -0.18
N VAL A 403 8.31 8.95 -1.32
CA VAL A 403 7.57 8.45 -2.49
C VAL A 403 7.40 6.95 -2.38
N GLY A 404 6.15 6.47 -2.31
CA GLY A 404 5.88 5.04 -2.12
C GLY A 404 4.40 4.71 -2.26
N GLN A 405 3.93 3.73 -1.47
CA GLN A 405 2.57 3.22 -1.45
C GLN A 405 2.18 2.51 -2.74
N SER A 406 2.85 1.40 -3.00
CA SER A 406 2.38 0.48 -4.03
C SER A 406 1.08 -0.21 -3.62
N ASP A 407 0.88 -0.41 -2.32
CA ASP A 407 -0.11 -1.34 -1.75
C ASP A 407 0.00 -2.75 -2.37
N ALA A 408 1.22 -3.14 -2.80
CA ALA A 408 1.48 -4.45 -3.40
C ALA A 408 1.01 -5.57 -2.46
N GLY A 409 0.28 -6.53 -3.02
CA GLY A 409 -0.34 -7.60 -2.24
C GLY A 409 -1.74 -7.26 -1.73
N ALA A 410 -2.17 -5.98 -1.78
CA ALA A 410 -3.52 -5.55 -1.46
C ALA A 410 -4.37 -5.32 -2.72
N HIS A 411 -5.69 -5.24 -2.53
CA HIS A 411 -6.66 -4.80 -3.54
C HIS A 411 -6.56 -5.54 -4.88
N LEU A 412 -6.21 -6.81 -4.84
CA LEU A 412 -5.74 -7.64 -5.96
C LEU A 412 -6.58 -7.57 -7.25
N ILE A 413 -7.86 -7.24 -7.16
CA ILE A 413 -8.77 -7.16 -8.31
C ILE A 413 -9.24 -5.72 -8.64
N TYR A 414 -8.85 -4.73 -7.83
CA TYR A 414 -9.35 -3.35 -7.97
C TYR A 414 -8.25 -2.36 -8.34
N ASP A 415 -7.04 -2.55 -7.80
CA ASP A 415 -5.92 -1.64 -8.00
C ASP A 415 -4.62 -2.42 -8.21
N ALA A 416 -3.71 -1.83 -8.95
CA ALA A 416 -2.36 -2.35 -9.13
C ALA A 416 -1.38 -1.17 -9.00
N GLY A 417 -0.79 -1.05 -7.83
CA GLY A 417 0.15 0.01 -7.54
C GLY A 417 1.62 -0.37 -7.71
N TYR A 418 1.88 -1.59 -8.16
CA TYR A 418 3.23 -2.13 -8.31
C TYR A 418 4.17 -1.23 -9.12
N GLY A 419 3.63 -0.53 -10.13
CA GLY A 419 4.38 0.32 -11.05
C GLY A 419 4.71 1.71 -10.53
N TYR A 420 4.47 2.03 -9.25
CA TYR A 420 4.67 3.39 -8.75
C TYR A 420 6.08 3.93 -8.98
N ALA A 421 7.11 3.09 -8.84
CA ALA A 421 8.51 3.50 -9.01
C ALA A 421 8.84 3.83 -10.48
N THR A 422 8.45 2.97 -11.41
CA THR A 422 8.67 3.19 -12.86
C THR A 422 7.82 4.33 -13.39
N ARG A 423 6.57 4.49 -12.93
CA ARG A 423 5.74 5.67 -13.22
C ARG A 423 6.36 6.94 -12.67
N PHE A 424 6.89 6.93 -11.46
CA PHE A 424 7.55 8.09 -10.87
C PHE A 424 8.74 8.53 -11.72
N LEU A 425 9.63 7.60 -12.11
CA LEU A 425 10.77 7.90 -12.94
C LEU A 425 10.38 8.29 -14.39
N GLY A 426 9.44 7.58 -14.99
CA GLY A 426 9.00 7.84 -16.35
C GLY A 426 8.19 9.14 -16.46
N TYR A 427 7.09 9.23 -15.74
CA TYR A 427 6.17 10.35 -15.87
C TYR A 427 6.65 11.61 -15.15
N TRP A 428 6.92 11.53 -13.83
CA TRP A 428 7.24 12.73 -13.05
C TRP A 428 8.66 13.24 -13.26
N VAL A 429 9.64 12.33 -13.34
CA VAL A 429 11.04 12.73 -13.50
C VAL A 429 11.36 13.02 -14.97
N ARG A 430 11.14 12.08 -15.89
CA ARG A 430 11.48 12.23 -17.30
C ARG A 430 10.55 13.21 -18.03
N ASP A 431 9.24 12.95 -18.02
CA ASP A 431 8.29 13.67 -18.88
C ASP A 431 7.89 15.02 -18.26
N ARG A 432 7.57 15.06 -16.96
CA ARG A 432 7.18 16.30 -16.25
C ARG A 432 8.35 17.10 -15.71
N LYS A 433 9.55 16.52 -15.64
CA LYS A 433 10.81 17.17 -15.18
C LYS A 433 10.68 17.82 -13.81
N VAL A 434 9.97 17.14 -12.90
CA VAL A 434 9.71 17.64 -11.54
C VAL A 434 11.00 17.72 -10.73
N MET A 435 11.96 16.82 -11.00
CA MET A 435 13.29 16.77 -10.38
C MET A 435 14.28 16.06 -11.31
N SER A 436 15.58 16.03 -10.94
CA SER A 436 16.59 15.27 -11.69
C SER A 436 16.40 13.76 -11.51
N LEU A 437 16.98 12.96 -12.41
CA LEU A 437 16.96 11.50 -12.31
C LEU A 437 17.60 11.00 -11.01
N GLU A 438 18.73 11.59 -10.62
CA GLU A 438 19.47 11.25 -9.41
C GLU A 438 18.62 11.50 -8.16
N GLU A 439 17.91 12.63 -8.11
CA GLU A 439 17.01 12.93 -7.00
C GLU A 439 15.82 11.98 -6.95
N GLY A 440 15.24 11.64 -8.12
CA GLY A 440 14.18 10.63 -8.22
C GLY A 440 14.64 9.27 -7.71
N VAL A 441 15.83 8.82 -8.13
CA VAL A 441 16.43 7.57 -7.64
C VAL A 441 16.69 7.65 -6.14
N ARG A 442 17.26 8.77 -5.65
CA ARG A 442 17.51 8.98 -4.21
C ARG A 442 16.24 8.79 -3.36
N LYS A 443 15.10 9.32 -3.84
CA LYS A 443 13.81 9.18 -3.15
C LYS A 443 13.30 7.74 -3.09
N LEU A 444 13.58 6.92 -4.10
CA LEU A 444 13.19 5.51 -4.15
C LEU A 444 14.16 4.56 -3.43
N THR A 445 15.34 5.05 -3.03
CA THR A 445 16.45 4.22 -2.54
C THR A 445 17.03 4.72 -1.23
N PHE A 446 18.04 5.59 -1.27
CA PHE A 446 18.79 6.05 -0.11
C PHE A 446 17.93 6.73 0.97
N MET A 447 16.97 7.55 0.56
CA MET A 447 16.09 8.23 1.51
C MET A 447 15.26 7.21 2.32
N VAL A 448 14.68 6.22 1.65
CA VAL A 448 13.93 5.14 2.31
C VAL A 448 14.86 4.30 3.18
N ALA A 449 15.99 3.85 2.64
CA ALA A 449 16.97 3.04 3.37
C ALA A 449 17.42 3.74 4.65
N SER A 450 17.74 5.04 4.59
CA SER A 450 18.19 5.83 5.74
C SER A 450 17.14 5.91 6.85
N ILE A 451 15.87 6.14 6.47
CA ILE A 451 14.75 6.29 7.43
C ILE A 451 14.41 4.96 8.09
N PHE A 452 14.45 3.86 7.34
CA PHE A 452 14.21 2.53 7.88
C PHE A 452 15.44 1.89 8.54
N GLY A 453 16.62 2.55 8.51
CA GLY A 453 17.86 2.04 9.13
C GLY A 453 18.50 0.87 8.36
N LEU A 454 18.29 0.82 7.05
CA LEU A 454 18.92 -0.15 6.14
C LEU A 454 20.27 0.39 5.68
N HIS A 455 21.30 0.31 6.55
CA HIS A 455 22.57 1.01 6.38
C HIS A 455 23.49 0.41 5.31
N ASP A 456 23.23 -0.83 4.87
CA ASP A 456 24.05 -1.59 3.94
C ASP A 456 23.55 -1.53 2.47
N ARG A 457 22.49 -0.74 2.18
CA ARG A 457 21.87 -0.66 0.86
C ARG A 457 21.34 0.75 0.53
N GLY A 458 20.77 0.93 -0.66
CA GLY A 458 20.25 2.23 -1.12
C GLY A 458 21.29 3.15 -1.77
N LEU A 459 22.56 2.74 -1.84
CA LEU A 459 23.65 3.43 -2.51
C LEU A 459 24.53 2.44 -3.29
N ILE A 460 25.10 2.89 -4.42
CA ILE A 460 26.14 2.16 -5.15
C ILE A 460 27.52 2.63 -4.64
N ARG A 461 28.08 1.89 -3.69
CA ARG A 461 29.43 2.15 -3.18
C ARG A 461 30.07 0.88 -2.61
N PRO A 462 31.43 0.84 -2.52
CA PRO A 462 32.13 -0.33 -1.95
C PRO A 462 31.61 -0.70 -0.57
N GLY A 463 31.48 -2.01 -0.31
CA GLY A 463 30.98 -2.56 0.94
C GLY A 463 29.47 -2.67 1.06
N MET A 464 28.68 -2.00 0.20
CA MET A 464 27.23 -2.11 0.18
C MET A 464 26.76 -3.41 -0.48
N ALA A 465 25.56 -3.85 -0.13
CA ALA A 465 24.85 -4.93 -0.83
C ALA A 465 24.70 -4.58 -2.32
N ALA A 466 24.83 -5.57 -3.17
CA ALA A 466 24.65 -5.37 -4.62
C ALA A 466 23.16 -5.56 -5.00
N ASP A 467 22.32 -4.71 -4.43
CA ASP A 467 20.93 -4.54 -4.84
C ASP A 467 20.89 -3.44 -5.89
N LEU A 468 20.64 -3.82 -7.15
CA LEU A 468 20.77 -2.92 -8.29
C LEU A 468 19.59 -3.07 -9.25
N VAL A 469 19.30 -1.98 -9.96
CA VAL A 469 18.39 -2.00 -11.10
C VAL A 469 19.06 -1.34 -12.30
N LEU A 470 18.99 -2.02 -13.46
CA LEU A 470 19.39 -1.48 -14.74
C LEU A 470 18.13 -1.12 -15.52
N PHE A 471 18.06 0.11 -15.99
CA PHE A 471 16.91 0.58 -16.76
C PHE A 471 17.30 1.61 -17.81
N ASP A 472 16.51 1.70 -18.85
CA ASP A 472 16.64 2.76 -19.86
C ASP A 472 15.88 4.00 -19.36
N PRO A 473 16.58 5.11 -19.07
CA PRO A 473 15.95 6.33 -18.57
C PRO A 473 15.04 7.02 -19.59
N GLN A 474 15.19 6.71 -20.89
CA GLN A 474 14.36 7.27 -21.95
C GLN A 474 13.01 6.58 -22.11
N THR A 475 12.92 5.31 -21.71
CA THR A 475 11.72 4.49 -21.93
C THR A 475 11.07 3.96 -20.66
N VAL A 476 11.73 4.05 -19.50
CA VAL A 476 11.20 3.53 -18.23
C VAL A 476 9.80 4.06 -17.96
N SER A 477 8.85 3.14 -17.75
CA SER A 477 7.44 3.44 -17.46
C SER A 477 6.73 2.22 -16.90
N ASP A 478 5.57 2.43 -16.29
CA ASP A 478 4.60 1.40 -15.98
C ASP A 478 3.69 1.11 -17.20
N CYS A 479 3.20 -0.12 -17.29
CA CYS A 479 2.17 -0.50 -18.25
C CYS A 479 0.78 -0.43 -17.62
N GLU A 480 -0.27 -0.50 -18.44
CA GLU A 480 -1.63 -0.70 -17.95
C GLU A 480 -1.73 -2.06 -17.23
N PRO A 481 -2.41 -2.13 -16.07
CA PRO A 481 -2.62 -3.38 -15.37
C PRO A 481 -3.44 -4.37 -16.18
N GLU A 482 -3.04 -5.64 -16.15
CA GLU A 482 -3.76 -6.76 -16.79
C GLU A 482 -4.25 -7.78 -15.75
N MET A 483 -5.42 -8.38 -16.02
CA MET A 483 -5.98 -9.42 -15.15
C MET A 483 -5.41 -10.78 -15.54
N VAL A 484 -4.82 -11.50 -14.58
CA VAL A 484 -4.28 -12.85 -14.77
C VAL A 484 -4.87 -13.82 -13.74
N ASN A 485 -4.76 -15.13 -14.02
CA ASN A 485 -5.27 -16.20 -13.15
C ASN A 485 -4.08 -16.98 -12.57
N ASP A 486 -3.29 -16.36 -11.70
CA ASP A 486 -2.05 -16.95 -11.17
C ASP A 486 -2.01 -17.02 -9.63
N LEU A 487 -3.10 -16.64 -8.96
CA LEU A 487 -3.23 -16.85 -7.53
C LEU A 487 -3.46 -18.32 -7.19
N PRO A 488 -3.09 -18.77 -5.97
CA PRO A 488 -3.43 -20.10 -5.46
C PRO A 488 -4.91 -20.43 -5.67
N GLY A 489 -5.21 -21.63 -6.18
CA GLY A 489 -6.57 -22.02 -6.54
C GLY A 489 -7.05 -21.52 -7.91
N GLY A 490 -6.19 -20.85 -8.70
CA GLY A 490 -6.55 -20.29 -10.01
C GLY A 490 -7.37 -19.00 -9.94
N GLU A 491 -7.36 -18.35 -8.79
CA GLU A 491 -8.02 -17.06 -8.59
C GLU A 491 -7.31 -15.94 -9.35
N LYS A 492 -8.04 -14.83 -9.56
CA LYS A 492 -7.62 -13.71 -10.40
C LYS A 492 -6.95 -12.62 -9.60
N ARG A 493 -5.93 -12.00 -10.20
CA ARG A 493 -5.39 -10.71 -9.74
C ARG A 493 -5.00 -9.80 -10.90
N LEU A 494 -4.86 -8.53 -10.59
CA LEU A 494 -4.18 -7.58 -11.46
C LEU A 494 -2.66 -7.74 -11.30
N VAL A 495 -1.96 -7.79 -12.43
CA VAL A 495 -0.50 -7.63 -12.49
C VAL A 495 -0.18 -6.42 -13.34
N GLN A 496 0.99 -5.83 -13.14
CA GLN A 496 1.44 -4.65 -13.88
C GLN A 496 2.86 -4.87 -14.37
N LYS A 497 3.08 -4.79 -15.67
CA LYS A 497 4.41 -4.89 -16.30
C LYS A 497 5.09 -3.53 -16.34
N ALA A 498 6.41 -3.55 -16.48
CA ALA A 498 7.23 -2.37 -16.71
C ALA A 498 7.80 -2.37 -18.13
N VAL A 499 8.06 -1.18 -18.67
CA VAL A 499 8.89 -0.95 -19.85
C VAL A 499 10.19 -0.32 -19.41
N GLY A 500 11.28 -0.60 -20.11
CA GLY A 500 12.59 0.01 -19.89
C GLY A 500 13.37 -0.55 -18.71
N VAL A 501 12.80 -1.37 -17.83
CA VAL A 501 13.57 -2.09 -16.81
C VAL A 501 14.19 -3.32 -17.46
N LYS A 502 15.52 -3.35 -17.49
CA LYS A 502 16.31 -4.40 -18.12
C LYS A 502 16.65 -5.51 -17.16
N MET A 503 16.99 -5.16 -15.93
CA MET A 503 17.47 -6.15 -14.96
C MET A 503 17.22 -5.67 -13.55
N THR A 504 16.80 -6.61 -12.69
CA THR A 504 16.74 -6.44 -11.24
C THR A 504 17.71 -7.43 -10.61
N ILE A 505 18.66 -6.91 -9.82
CA ILE A 505 19.72 -7.69 -9.17
C ILE A 505 19.53 -7.53 -7.65
N VAL A 506 19.51 -8.64 -6.93
CA VAL A 506 19.34 -8.70 -5.48
C VAL A 506 20.52 -9.42 -4.85
N ASN A 507 21.18 -8.78 -3.88
CA ASN A 507 22.36 -9.32 -3.20
C ASN A 507 23.46 -9.86 -4.17
N GLY A 508 23.58 -9.27 -5.37
CA GLY A 508 24.57 -9.64 -6.38
C GLY A 508 24.14 -10.71 -7.36
N GLU A 509 22.93 -11.25 -7.25
CA GLU A 509 22.39 -12.24 -8.19
C GLU A 509 21.23 -11.62 -9.01
N ILE A 510 21.16 -11.99 -10.28
CA ILE A 510 20.09 -11.53 -11.18
C ILE A 510 18.79 -12.21 -10.76
N LEU A 511 17.83 -11.42 -10.33
CA LEU A 511 16.48 -11.89 -10.00
C LEU A 511 15.60 -11.93 -11.25
N THR A 512 15.59 -10.81 -12.01
CA THR A 512 14.86 -10.74 -13.29
C THR A 512 15.70 -10.10 -14.38
N GLU A 513 15.52 -10.58 -15.61
CA GLU A 513 16.11 -10.02 -16.83
C GLU A 513 15.02 -9.90 -17.90
N GLU A 514 14.84 -8.71 -18.47
CA GLU A 514 13.75 -8.39 -19.42
C GLU A 514 12.36 -8.85 -18.90
N GLY A 515 12.12 -8.69 -17.61
CA GLY A 515 10.88 -9.09 -16.94
C GLY A 515 10.72 -10.60 -16.69
N GLN A 516 11.72 -11.42 -17.06
CA GLN A 516 11.71 -12.86 -16.83
C GLN A 516 12.51 -13.22 -15.57
N HIS A 517 11.94 -14.08 -14.72
CA HIS A 517 12.63 -14.60 -13.54
C HIS A 517 13.77 -15.54 -13.92
N SER A 518 14.94 -15.35 -13.31
CA SER A 518 16.13 -16.16 -13.57
C SER A 518 16.10 -17.57 -12.95
N GLY A 519 15.21 -17.80 -11.98
CA GLY A 519 15.18 -18.99 -11.13
C GLY A 519 15.91 -18.79 -9.79
N ALA A 520 16.67 -17.70 -9.61
CA ALA A 520 17.39 -17.43 -8.37
C ALA A 520 16.45 -16.87 -7.27
N LEU A 521 16.75 -17.19 -6.02
CA LEU A 521 16.07 -16.65 -4.83
C LEU A 521 17.10 -16.02 -3.88
N PRO A 522 17.73 -14.90 -4.27
CA PRO A 522 18.84 -14.29 -3.53
C PRO A 522 18.40 -13.42 -2.35
N GLY A 523 17.11 -13.22 -2.17
CA GLY A 523 16.53 -12.36 -1.14
C GLY A 523 16.74 -12.89 0.28
N ARG A 524 16.74 -12.00 1.25
CA ARG A 524 16.97 -12.27 2.67
C ARG A 524 15.97 -11.53 3.54
N VAL A 525 15.71 -12.05 4.74
CA VAL A 525 15.05 -11.31 5.81
C VAL A 525 16.06 -10.36 6.43
N LEU A 526 15.81 -9.05 6.32
CA LEU A 526 16.70 -8.00 6.83
C LEU A 526 16.47 -7.77 8.34
N GLY A 527 17.41 -7.05 8.97
CA GLY A 527 17.32 -6.70 10.39
C GLY A 527 17.84 -7.78 11.36
N ARG A 528 18.27 -8.93 10.88
CA ARG A 528 18.89 -9.99 11.70
C ARG A 528 20.36 -9.69 11.95
N ALA A 529 20.84 -10.02 13.16
CA ALA A 529 22.22 -9.76 13.57
C ALA A 529 23.29 -10.43 12.68
N GLU A 530 22.97 -11.55 12.06
CA GLU A 530 23.89 -12.33 11.20
C GLU A 530 24.16 -11.66 9.83
N HIS A 531 23.40 -10.63 9.47
CA HIS A 531 23.52 -9.94 8.19
C HIS A 531 24.18 -8.55 8.31
N VAL A 532 24.65 -8.18 9.49
CA VAL A 532 25.50 -7.00 9.65
C VAL A 532 26.89 -7.40 9.19
N ILE A 533 27.22 -7.09 7.93
CA ILE A 533 28.58 -7.21 7.40
C ILE A 533 29.44 -6.25 8.22
N THR A 534 30.30 -6.79 9.11
CA THR A 534 31.31 -6.05 9.86
C THR A 534 32.39 -5.48 8.93
#